data_170bcc882ee888eb6e8314f056b095e0
#
_entry.id   170bcc882ee888eb6e8314f056b095e0
#
_cell.length_a   1.000
_cell.length_b   1.000
_cell.length_c   1.000
_cell.angle_alpha   90.00
_cell.angle_beta   90.00
_cell.angle_gamma   90.00
#
_symmetry.space_group_name_H-M   'P 1'
#
loop_
_entity.id
_entity.type
_entity.pdbx_description
1 polymer ?
#
loop_
_entity_poly.entity_id
_entity_poly.type
_entity_poly.pdbx_seq_one_letter_code
_entity_poly.pdbx_strand_id
1 'polypeptide(L)'
;TLRLPDGSRLHAVQGVSANGLSISIRKHRHKKATLLPVPGLAEQERAAGVPESLRTKDLLSEGTVDHDLAAFLSALVKSRQNIMIAGAVSAGKTTLLRALAAEIDPIERLVTVERSIELGLHEDPDRHPDIVPLEERLANVEGEGAVGLADLVRDSLRMSPSRVIVGEVLGDEVITMLNAMAQGNDGSLSTIHANSSRDVIGKIQTYALQAQERLPFEATNGLIANALNFIVFLRRIRTADGRQRRIVE
;
A
#
# COMPACT_ATOMS: atom_id res chain seq x y z
N THR A 1 1.04 4.01 -20.79
CA THR A 1 0.08 4.05 -19.65
C THR A 1 -0.34 5.49 -19.44
N LEU A 2 -1.61 5.72 -19.19
CA LEU A 2 -2.20 7.04 -18.92
C LEU A 2 -3.01 6.99 -17.63
N ARG A 3 -3.01 8.07 -16.85
CA ARG A 3 -3.94 8.28 -15.74
C ARG A 3 -5.17 9.04 -16.25
N LEU A 4 -6.34 8.51 -15.98
CA LEU A 4 -7.61 9.15 -16.32
C LEU A 4 -8.00 10.17 -15.23
N PRO A 5 -8.91 11.13 -15.51
CA PRO A 5 -9.31 12.16 -14.53
C PRO A 5 -9.93 11.59 -13.24
N ASP A 6 -10.52 10.41 -13.30
CA ASP A 6 -11.09 9.69 -12.14
C ASP A 6 -10.03 8.92 -11.32
N GLY A 7 -8.75 9.04 -11.68
CA GLY A 7 -7.63 8.31 -11.09
C GLY A 7 -7.42 6.89 -11.62
N SER A 8 -8.31 6.40 -12.50
CA SER A 8 -8.16 5.10 -13.14
C SER A 8 -6.93 5.06 -14.05
N ARG A 9 -6.34 3.88 -14.20
CA ARG A 9 -5.18 3.68 -15.09
C ARG A 9 -5.61 3.03 -16.38
N LEU A 10 -5.25 3.64 -17.50
CA LEU A 10 -5.37 3.08 -18.83
C LEU A 10 -4.00 2.61 -19.31
N HIS A 11 -3.91 1.36 -19.74
CA HIS A 11 -2.75 0.81 -20.44
C HIS A 11 -3.18 0.35 -21.82
N ALA A 12 -2.51 0.86 -22.85
CA ALA A 12 -2.75 0.48 -24.24
C ALA A 12 -1.47 -0.10 -24.84
N VAL A 13 -1.62 -1.16 -25.62
CA VAL A 13 -0.57 -1.77 -26.43
C VAL A 13 -1.03 -1.87 -27.88
N GLN A 14 -0.13 -1.51 -28.80
CA GLN A 14 -0.37 -1.56 -30.24
C GLN A 14 0.86 -2.19 -30.92
N GLY A 15 0.62 -2.94 -31.97
CA GLY A 15 1.69 -3.55 -32.78
C GLY A 15 2.33 -4.81 -32.20
N VAL A 16 2.06 -5.14 -30.93
CA VAL A 16 2.53 -6.36 -30.24
C VAL A 16 1.37 -7.26 -29.80
N SER A 17 0.13 -6.83 -30.01
CA SER A 17 -1.08 -7.61 -29.76
C SER A 17 -1.59 -8.21 -31.07
N ALA A 18 -1.89 -9.51 -31.08
CA ALA A 18 -2.50 -10.19 -32.21
C ALA A 18 -3.87 -9.62 -32.63
N ASN A 19 -4.56 -8.95 -31.67
CA ASN A 19 -5.85 -8.29 -31.88
C ASN A 19 -5.74 -6.80 -32.28
N GLY A 20 -4.54 -6.34 -32.68
CA GLY A 20 -4.29 -4.94 -32.98
C GLY A 20 -4.14 -4.09 -31.69
N LEU A 21 -4.96 -3.04 -31.54
CA LEU A 21 -4.97 -2.20 -30.33
C LEU A 21 -5.67 -2.94 -29.19
N SER A 22 -4.94 -3.16 -28.09
CA SER A 22 -5.49 -3.72 -26.85
C SER A 22 -5.44 -2.68 -25.74
N ILE A 23 -6.57 -2.42 -25.07
CA ILE A 23 -6.71 -1.42 -24.02
C ILE A 23 -7.19 -2.10 -22.73
N SER A 24 -6.48 -1.87 -21.64
CA SER A 24 -6.87 -2.28 -20.29
C SER A 24 -7.10 -1.04 -19.41
N ILE A 25 -8.25 -0.99 -18.73
CA ILE A 25 -8.55 0.07 -17.77
C ILE A 25 -8.71 -0.56 -16.39
N ARG A 26 -7.83 -0.16 -15.46
CA ARG A 26 -7.92 -0.51 -14.04
C ARG A 26 -8.64 0.60 -13.29
N LYS A 27 -9.92 0.37 -12.98
CA LYS A 27 -10.73 1.34 -12.24
C LYS A 27 -10.41 1.35 -10.76
N HIS A 28 -10.22 2.53 -10.20
CA HIS A 28 -10.22 2.73 -8.75
C HIS A 28 -11.66 2.80 -8.25
N ARG A 29 -12.07 1.80 -7.46
CA ARG A 29 -13.46 1.69 -6.99
C ARG A 29 -13.62 2.23 -5.58
N HIS A 30 -12.77 1.95 -4.66
CA HIS A 30 -12.90 2.38 -3.26
C HIS A 30 -11.67 3.19 -2.87
N LYS A 31 -11.86 4.47 -2.57
CA LYS A 31 -10.78 5.38 -2.17
C LYS A 31 -10.56 5.38 -0.66
N LYS A 32 -11.59 5.06 0.11
CA LYS A 32 -11.55 4.99 1.57
C LYS A 32 -11.81 3.57 2.07
N ALA A 33 -11.11 3.18 3.15
CA ALA A 33 -11.34 1.92 3.84
C ALA A 33 -11.11 2.11 5.34
N THR A 34 -11.82 1.32 6.17
CA THR A 34 -11.70 1.30 7.62
C THR A 34 -11.65 -0.14 8.12
N LEU A 35 -11.04 -0.38 9.28
CA LEU A 35 -11.05 -1.70 9.91
C LEU A 35 -12.44 -2.04 10.44
N LEU A 36 -13.09 -1.07 11.10
CA LEU A 36 -14.41 -1.19 11.71
C LEU A 36 -15.40 -0.22 11.05
N PRO A 37 -16.71 -0.50 11.12
CA PRO A 37 -17.74 0.44 10.67
C PRO A 37 -17.62 1.76 11.43
N VAL A 38 -17.72 2.88 10.70
CA VAL A 38 -17.82 4.19 11.31
C VAL A 38 -19.30 4.52 11.50
N PRO A 39 -19.77 4.74 12.73
CA PRO A 39 -21.19 5.02 13.01
C PRO A 39 -21.72 6.17 12.16
N GLY A 40 -22.86 5.96 11.49
CA GLY A 40 -23.54 6.98 10.68
C GLY A 40 -22.91 7.27 9.31
N LEU A 41 -21.68 6.82 9.03
CA LEU A 41 -20.98 7.14 7.78
C LEU A 41 -21.71 6.59 6.55
N ALA A 42 -22.19 5.35 6.60
CA ALA A 42 -22.88 4.73 5.49
C ALA A 42 -24.20 5.45 5.14
N GLU A 43 -24.90 5.98 6.15
CA GLU A 43 -26.10 6.80 5.98
C GLU A 43 -25.76 8.18 5.39
N GLN A 44 -24.69 8.81 5.87
CA GLN A 44 -24.21 10.09 5.36
C GLN A 44 -23.77 9.98 3.89
N GLU A 45 -23.00 8.96 3.54
CA GLU A 45 -22.57 8.73 2.16
C GLU A 45 -23.76 8.45 1.22
N ARG A 46 -24.77 7.72 1.70
CA ARG A 46 -26.02 7.51 0.94
C ARG A 46 -26.79 8.80 0.73
N ALA A 47 -26.96 9.59 1.79
CA ALA A 47 -27.66 10.88 1.73
C ALA A 47 -26.94 11.89 0.83
N ALA A 48 -25.61 11.85 0.79
CA ALA A 48 -24.78 12.65 -0.10
C ALA A 48 -24.75 12.13 -1.55
N GLY A 49 -25.47 11.06 -1.88
CA GLY A 49 -25.51 10.50 -3.23
C GLY A 49 -24.24 9.80 -3.67
N VAL A 50 -23.35 9.42 -2.74
CA VAL A 50 -22.11 8.71 -3.08
C VAL A 50 -22.44 7.35 -3.69
N PRO A 51 -22.00 7.06 -4.92
CA PRO A 51 -22.21 5.76 -5.56
C PRO A 51 -21.67 4.62 -4.68
N GLU A 52 -22.35 3.48 -4.64
CA GLU A 52 -21.96 2.33 -3.82
C GLU A 52 -20.50 1.90 -4.05
N SER A 53 -20.05 1.95 -5.31
CA SER A 53 -18.66 1.60 -5.69
C SER A 53 -17.59 2.57 -5.18
N LEU A 54 -17.99 3.72 -4.66
CA LEU A 54 -17.09 4.76 -4.13
C LEU A 54 -17.25 4.97 -2.61
N ARG A 55 -18.20 4.29 -1.97
CA ARG A 55 -18.39 4.38 -0.52
C ARG A 55 -17.23 3.77 0.23
N THR A 56 -17.04 4.23 1.45
CA THR A 56 -16.04 3.69 2.37
C THR A 56 -16.26 2.20 2.59
N LYS A 57 -15.18 1.43 2.48
CA LYS A 57 -15.20 -0.01 2.64
C LYS A 57 -14.79 -0.38 4.05
N ASP A 58 -15.66 -1.04 4.78
CA ASP A 58 -15.35 -1.53 6.12
C ASP A 58 -15.01 -3.03 6.08
N LEU A 59 -13.83 -3.36 6.61
CA LEU A 59 -13.25 -4.69 6.46
C LEU A 59 -13.89 -5.74 7.38
N LEU A 60 -14.49 -5.30 8.50
CA LEU A 60 -15.25 -6.19 9.38
C LEU A 60 -16.53 -6.67 8.69
N SER A 61 -17.34 -5.77 8.16
CA SER A 61 -18.58 -6.12 7.46
C SER A 61 -18.33 -6.95 6.20
N GLU A 62 -17.18 -6.75 5.53
CA GLU A 62 -16.72 -7.58 4.41
C GLU A 62 -16.23 -8.97 4.87
N GLY A 63 -16.08 -9.18 6.18
CA GLY A 63 -15.53 -10.41 6.75
C GLY A 63 -14.07 -10.67 6.39
N THR A 64 -13.32 -9.59 6.11
CA THR A 64 -11.87 -9.65 5.87
C THR A 64 -11.11 -9.78 7.18
N VAL A 65 -11.59 -9.13 8.22
CA VAL A 65 -11.13 -9.22 9.62
C VAL A 65 -12.30 -9.53 10.54
N ASP A 66 -12.04 -10.05 11.71
CA ASP A 66 -12.98 -10.10 12.84
C ASP A 66 -12.70 -8.95 13.82
N HIS A 67 -13.48 -8.85 14.90
CA HIS A 67 -13.36 -7.78 15.89
C HIS A 67 -12.00 -7.81 16.62
N ASP A 68 -11.52 -8.99 17.00
CA ASP A 68 -10.28 -9.14 17.76
C ASP A 68 -9.08 -8.78 16.89
N LEU A 69 -9.06 -9.26 15.64
CA LEU A 69 -8.02 -8.92 14.68
C LEU A 69 -8.06 -7.43 14.30
N ALA A 70 -9.23 -6.83 14.12
CA ALA A 70 -9.35 -5.41 13.86
C ALA A 70 -8.81 -4.57 15.03
N ALA A 71 -9.14 -4.94 16.27
CA ALA A 71 -8.62 -4.29 17.46
C ALA A 71 -7.10 -4.46 17.59
N PHE A 72 -6.57 -5.65 17.31
CA PHE A 72 -5.15 -5.93 17.31
C PHE A 72 -4.41 -5.10 16.25
N LEU A 73 -4.89 -5.09 15.01
CA LEU A 73 -4.29 -4.29 13.93
C LEU A 73 -4.32 -2.78 14.24
N SER A 74 -5.43 -2.27 14.80
CA SER A 74 -5.52 -0.89 15.27
C SER A 74 -4.48 -0.60 16.36
N ALA A 75 -4.30 -1.50 17.33
CA ALA A 75 -3.30 -1.37 18.39
C ALA A 75 -1.87 -1.35 17.83
N LEU A 76 -1.55 -2.19 16.83
CA LEU A 76 -0.25 -2.18 16.17
C LEU A 76 0.05 -0.84 15.50
N VAL A 77 -0.92 -0.27 14.79
CA VAL A 77 -0.76 1.04 14.15
C VAL A 77 -0.54 2.14 15.21
N LYS A 78 -1.38 2.18 16.26
CA LYS A 78 -1.31 3.17 17.34
C LYS A 78 -0.03 3.04 18.16
N SER A 79 0.49 1.84 18.34
CA SER A 79 1.79 1.60 19.00
C SER A 79 3.00 1.75 18.06
N ARG A 80 2.78 2.30 16.86
CA ARG A 80 3.83 2.62 15.87
C ARG A 80 4.67 1.42 15.46
N GLN A 81 4.03 0.26 15.26
CA GLN A 81 4.72 -0.90 14.72
C GLN A 81 4.90 -0.79 13.20
N ASN A 82 6.08 -1.16 12.72
CA ASN A 82 6.37 -1.26 11.28
C ASN A 82 5.71 -2.51 10.70
N ILE A 83 4.80 -2.34 9.75
CA ILE A 83 3.98 -3.42 9.22
C ILE A 83 4.16 -3.56 7.71
N MET A 84 4.43 -4.79 7.27
CA MET A 84 4.43 -5.16 5.85
C MET A 84 3.21 -6.02 5.54
N ILE A 85 2.35 -5.56 4.65
CA ILE A 85 1.18 -6.29 4.17
C ILE A 85 1.57 -7.11 2.95
N ALA A 86 1.45 -8.42 3.05
CA ALA A 86 1.79 -9.36 2.00
C ALA A 86 0.54 -10.00 1.37
N GLY A 87 0.64 -10.43 0.14
CA GLY A 87 -0.44 -11.16 -0.53
C GLY A 87 -0.32 -11.14 -2.05
N ALA A 88 -1.08 -12.01 -2.69
CA ALA A 88 -1.11 -12.12 -4.15
C ALA A 88 -1.67 -10.87 -4.84
N VAL A 89 -1.57 -10.82 -6.17
CA VAL A 89 -2.21 -9.78 -6.99
C VAL A 89 -3.72 -9.74 -6.71
N SER A 90 -4.26 -8.53 -6.54
CA SER A 90 -5.69 -8.31 -6.24
C SER A 90 -6.18 -8.95 -4.93
N ALA A 91 -5.29 -9.33 -4.01
CA ALA A 91 -5.68 -9.83 -2.68
C ALA A 91 -6.37 -8.76 -1.82
N GLY A 92 -6.13 -7.47 -2.08
CA GLY A 92 -6.72 -6.35 -1.33
C GLY A 92 -5.71 -5.64 -0.43
N LYS A 93 -4.39 -5.83 -0.65
CA LYS A 93 -3.31 -5.21 0.11
C LYS A 93 -3.48 -3.70 0.26
N THR A 94 -3.70 -2.99 -0.85
CA THR A 94 -3.93 -1.54 -0.85
C THR A 94 -5.17 -1.13 -0.04
N THR A 95 -6.22 -1.96 -0.03
CA THR A 95 -7.44 -1.71 0.76
C THR A 95 -7.15 -1.87 2.26
N LEU A 96 -6.43 -2.92 2.65
CA LEU A 96 -6.00 -3.12 4.03
C LEU A 96 -5.03 -2.01 4.47
N LEU A 97 -4.09 -1.62 3.62
CA LEU A 97 -3.17 -0.52 3.90
C LEU A 97 -3.91 0.80 4.16
N ARG A 98 -4.95 1.12 3.37
CA ARG A 98 -5.81 2.28 3.63
C ARG A 98 -6.54 2.17 4.96
N ALA A 99 -7.07 0.99 5.28
CA ALA A 99 -7.78 0.77 6.55
C ALA A 99 -6.84 0.92 7.76
N LEU A 100 -5.58 0.47 7.65
CA LEU A 100 -4.56 0.69 8.68
C LEU A 100 -4.16 2.16 8.75
N ALA A 101 -3.95 2.83 7.62
CA ALA A 101 -3.64 4.26 7.59
C ALA A 101 -4.76 5.10 8.23
N ALA A 102 -6.01 4.66 8.13
CA ALA A 102 -7.15 5.32 8.77
C ALA A 102 -7.11 5.30 10.32
N GLU A 103 -6.28 4.42 10.92
CA GLU A 103 -6.05 4.35 12.38
C GLU A 103 -4.90 5.24 12.86
N ILE A 104 -4.17 5.89 11.94
CA ILE A 104 -3.07 6.81 12.26
C ILE A 104 -3.66 8.12 12.82
N ASP A 105 -3.02 8.65 13.85
CA ASP A 105 -3.43 9.93 14.46
C ASP A 105 -3.32 11.06 13.43
N PRO A 106 -4.36 11.89 13.25
CA PRO A 106 -4.35 13.02 12.31
C PRO A 106 -3.22 14.04 12.53
N ILE A 107 -2.65 14.10 13.72
CA ILE A 107 -1.51 15.00 14.02
C ILE A 107 -0.20 14.54 13.36
N GLU A 108 -0.12 13.27 12.94
CA GLU A 108 1.08 12.70 12.36
C GLU A 108 1.27 13.16 10.90
N ARG A 109 2.50 13.62 10.61
CA ARG A 109 2.91 13.93 9.23
C ARG A 109 3.19 12.67 8.47
N LEU A 110 2.47 12.43 7.37
CA LEU A 110 2.61 11.26 6.52
C LEU A 110 3.32 11.64 5.22
N VAL A 111 4.23 10.79 4.77
CA VAL A 111 4.72 10.82 3.38
C VAL A 111 4.40 9.48 2.74
N THR A 112 3.65 9.49 1.64
CA THR A 112 3.37 8.29 0.85
C THR A 112 4.24 8.26 -0.39
N VAL A 113 4.76 7.09 -0.71
CA VAL A 113 5.60 6.85 -1.90
C VAL A 113 4.97 5.73 -2.71
N GLU A 114 4.60 6.03 -3.94
CA GLU A 114 3.87 5.10 -4.80
C GLU A 114 4.40 5.16 -6.24
N ARG A 115 4.38 4.04 -6.94
CA ARG A 115 4.64 4.01 -8.39
C ARG A 115 3.59 4.82 -9.15
N SER A 116 2.39 4.83 -8.67
CA SER A 116 1.31 5.68 -9.11
C SER A 116 0.32 5.81 -7.96
N ILE A 117 -0.11 7.03 -7.69
CA ILE A 117 -0.97 7.34 -6.56
C ILE A 117 -2.25 6.49 -6.63
N GLU A 118 -2.33 5.51 -5.75
CA GLU A 118 -3.48 4.63 -5.56
C GLU A 118 -4.11 4.80 -4.18
N LEU A 119 -3.31 5.06 -3.16
CA LEU A 119 -3.77 5.16 -1.77
C LEU A 119 -4.84 6.25 -1.59
N GLY A 120 -4.64 7.41 -2.21
CA GLY A 120 -5.61 8.50 -2.17
C GLY A 120 -5.83 9.07 -0.77
N LEU A 121 -4.90 8.90 0.17
CA LEU A 121 -5.03 9.39 1.55
C LEU A 121 -5.10 10.93 1.60
N HIS A 122 -4.45 11.62 0.67
CA HIS A 122 -4.48 13.08 0.54
C HIS A 122 -5.86 13.63 0.09
N GLU A 123 -6.76 12.77 -0.36
CA GLU A 123 -8.14 13.12 -0.70
C GLU A 123 -9.05 13.16 0.55
N ASP A 124 -8.52 12.85 1.74
CA ASP A 124 -9.21 12.88 3.03
C ASP A 124 -8.49 13.79 4.04
N PRO A 125 -8.52 15.12 3.81
CA PRO A 125 -7.76 16.08 4.63
C PRO A 125 -8.23 16.16 6.09
N ASP A 126 -9.47 15.78 6.38
CA ASP A 126 -9.97 15.72 7.76
C ASP A 126 -9.28 14.62 8.56
N ARG A 127 -8.91 13.52 7.91
CA ARG A 127 -8.23 12.39 8.53
C ARG A 127 -6.71 12.50 8.45
N HIS A 128 -6.20 13.06 7.37
CA HIS A 128 -4.76 13.20 7.11
C HIS A 128 -4.43 14.63 6.67
N PRO A 129 -4.48 15.61 7.60
CA PRO A 129 -4.28 17.03 7.26
C PRO A 129 -2.85 17.34 6.82
N ASP A 130 -1.86 16.60 7.32
CA ASP A 130 -0.44 16.79 6.97
C ASP A 130 0.10 15.56 6.22
N ILE A 131 -0.17 15.50 4.92
CA ILE A 131 0.26 14.40 4.06
C ILE A 131 0.93 14.89 2.78
N VAL A 132 2.03 14.26 2.40
CA VAL A 132 2.75 14.51 1.14
C VAL A 132 2.72 13.23 0.29
N PRO A 133 1.92 13.19 -0.79
CA PRO A 133 1.92 12.07 -1.73
C PRO A 133 3.03 12.24 -2.78
N LEU A 134 3.94 11.27 -2.86
CA LEU A 134 5.00 11.20 -3.86
C LEU A 134 4.72 10.09 -4.87
N GLU A 135 4.89 10.41 -6.15
CA GLU A 135 4.67 9.47 -7.26
C GLU A 135 5.94 9.31 -8.09
N GLU A 136 6.26 8.06 -8.45
CA GLU A 136 7.36 7.74 -9.36
C GLU A 136 7.21 8.52 -10.69
N ARG A 137 8.29 9.10 -11.14
CA ARG A 137 8.34 9.76 -12.45
C ARG A 137 9.18 8.95 -13.41
N LEU A 138 8.57 8.47 -14.47
CA LEU A 138 9.29 7.80 -15.55
C LEU A 138 10.12 8.81 -16.36
N ALA A 139 11.19 8.33 -16.98
CA ALA A 139 11.97 9.12 -17.92
C ALA A 139 11.08 9.66 -19.05
N ASN A 140 11.42 10.84 -19.54
CA ASN A 140 10.82 11.42 -20.74
C ASN A 140 11.24 10.65 -22.01
N VAL A 141 10.82 11.09 -23.17
CA VAL A 141 11.14 10.45 -24.45
C VAL A 141 12.65 10.51 -24.80
N GLU A 142 13.40 11.41 -24.17
CA GLU A 142 14.85 11.56 -24.29
C GLU A 142 15.62 10.68 -23.28
N GLY A 143 14.90 9.97 -22.39
CA GLY A 143 15.49 9.10 -21.37
C GLY A 143 15.87 9.82 -20.08
N GLU A 144 15.47 11.08 -19.91
CA GLU A 144 15.87 11.90 -18.78
C GLU A 144 14.74 12.18 -17.78
N GLY A 145 15.11 12.62 -16.59
CA GLY A 145 14.19 13.12 -15.56
C GLY A 145 13.44 12.01 -14.81
N ALA A 146 13.88 10.76 -14.87
CA ALA A 146 13.33 9.69 -14.03
C ALA A 146 13.59 9.97 -12.55
N VAL A 147 12.61 9.64 -11.70
CA VAL A 147 12.76 9.63 -10.23
C VAL A 147 12.11 8.34 -9.74
N GLY A 148 12.95 7.41 -9.29
CA GLY A 148 12.52 6.08 -8.86
C GLY A 148 11.98 6.04 -7.42
N LEU A 149 11.36 4.93 -7.06
CA LEU A 149 10.81 4.74 -5.70
C LEU A 149 11.89 4.86 -4.62
N ALA A 150 13.09 4.29 -4.83
CA ALA A 150 14.18 4.38 -3.88
C ALA A 150 14.63 5.82 -3.61
N ASP A 151 14.66 6.67 -4.65
CA ASP A 151 14.97 8.09 -4.51
C ASP A 151 13.87 8.82 -3.74
N LEU A 152 12.60 8.56 -4.06
CA LEU A 152 11.47 9.15 -3.35
C LEU A 152 11.43 8.75 -1.88
N VAL A 153 11.72 7.50 -1.53
CA VAL A 153 11.84 7.08 -0.12
C VAL A 153 12.98 7.82 0.56
N ARG A 154 14.14 7.97 -0.10
CA ARG A 154 15.28 8.72 0.44
C ARG A 154 14.95 10.19 0.64
N ASP A 155 14.24 10.80 -0.29
CA ASP A 155 13.81 12.20 -0.19
C ASP A 155 12.74 12.41 0.87
N SER A 156 11.83 11.43 1.05
CA SER A 156 10.80 11.49 2.08
C SER A 156 11.39 11.69 3.48
N LEU A 157 12.55 11.09 3.79
CA LEU A 157 13.22 11.21 5.09
C LEU A 157 13.67 12.64 5.41
N ARG A 158 13.89 13.47 4.37
CA ARG A 158 14.24 14.89 4.53
C ARG A 158 13.03 15.79 4.79
N MET A 159 11.82 15.24 4.68
CA MET A 159 10.57 15.96 4.88
C MET A 159 10.07 15.90 6.32
N SER A 160 10.90 15.38 7.25
CA SER A 160 10.54 15.18 8.66
C SER A 160 9.23 14.37 8.84
N PRO A 161 9.06 13.23 8.20
CA PRO A 161 7.84 12.45 8.32
C PRO A 161 7.72 11.83 9.71
N SER A 162 6.49 11.77 10.23
CA SER A 162 6.18 10.90 11.37
C SER A 162 6.17 9.43 10.93
N ARG A 163 5.67 9.16 9.71
CA ARG A 163 5.67 7.82 9.08
C ARG A 163 5.86 7.92 7.58
N VAL A 164 6.51 6.91 7.02
CA VAL A 164 6.62 6.71 5.58
C VAL A 164 5.74 5.53 5.17
N ILE A 165 4.89 5.72 4.18
CA ILE A 165 4.00 4.69 3.66
C ILE A 165 4.42 4.38 2.22
N VAL A 166 4.96 3.18 1.98
CA VAL A 166 5.31 2.73 0.63
C VAL A 166 4.17 1.89 0.08
N GLY A 167 3.47 2.40 -0.92
CA GLY A 167 2.26 1.76 -1.47
C GLY A 167 2.52 0.32 -1.91
N GLU A 168 3.65 0.05 -2.54
CA GLU A 168 4.09 -1.30 -2.91
C GLU A 168 5.61 -1.36 -3.07
N VAL A 169 6.21 -2.39 -2.49
CA VAL A 169 7.63 -2.71 -2.66
C VAL A 169 7.79 -3.66 -3.85
N LEU A 170 8.58 -3.26 -4.82
CA LEU A 170 8.73 -3.94 -6.12
C LEU A 170 10.19 -4.26 -6.46
N GLY A 171 11.17 -3.67 -5.74
CA GLY A 171 12.58 -3.81 -6.06
C GLY A 171 13.53 -3.23 -4.99
N ASP A 172 14.48 -2.44 -5.44
CA ASP A 172 15.60 -1.90 -4.65
C ASP A 172 15.19 -0.89 -3.57
N GLU A 173 14.02 -0.25 -3.71
CA GLU A 173 13.46 0.61 -2.67
C GLU A 173 13.27 -0.10 -1.32
N VAL A 174 13.25 -1.44 -1.30
CA VAL A 174 13.14 -2.23 -0.08
C VAL A 174 14.24 -1.90 0.92
N ILE A 175 15.48 -1.72 0.47
CA ILE A 175 16.62 -1.42 1.35
C ILE A 175 16.43 -0.03 1.99
N THR A 176 16.11 0.96 1.17
CA THR A 176 15.90 2.33 1.64
C THR A 176 14.71 2.41 2.62
N MET A 177 13.63 1.68 2.32
CA MET A 177 12.45 1.59 3.19
C MET A 177 12.79 0.93 4.55
N LEU A 178 13.50 -0.21 4.56
CA LEU A 178 13.90 -0.87 5.80
C LEU A 178 14.84 0.00 6.63
N ASN A 179 15.75 0.72 5.98
CA ASN A 179 16.60 1.69 6.67
C ASN A 179 15.76 2.83 7.29
N ALA A 180 14.75 3.34 6.57
CA ALA A 180 13.85 4.35 7.11
C ALA A 180 13.11 3.85 8.36
N MET A 181 12.59 2.62 8.31
CA MET A 181 11.93 1.96 9.44
C MET A 181 12.87 1.76 10.65
N ALA A 182 14.16 1.46 10.41
CA ALA A 182 15.15 1.22 11.47
C ALA A 182 15.75 2.50 12.07
N GLN A 183 15.52 3.67 11.45
CA GLN A 183 16.16 4.95 11.83
C GLN A 183 15.21 5.95 12.53
N GLY A 184 14.10 5.47 13.08
CA GLY A 184 13.18 6.29 13.89
C GLY A 184 11.91 6.74 13.17
N ASN A 185 11.63 6.24 11.96
CA ASN A 185 10.31 6.40 11.32
C ASN A 185 9.40 5.21 11.66
N ASP A 186 9.28 4.93 12.97
CA ASP A 186 8.48 3.84 13.49
C ASP A 186 7.00 3.99 13.12
N GLY A 187 6.34 2.86 12.87
CA GLY A 187 4.95 2.82 12.43
C GLY A 187 4.77 3.00 10.92
N SER A 188 5.86 2.88 10.15
CA SER A 188 5.80 2.88 8.69
C SER A 188 5.08 1.63 8.16
N LEU A 189 4.37 1.81 7.06
CA LEU A 189 3.53 0.77 6.45
C LEU A 189 3.96 0.53 5.00
N SER A 190 3.88 -0.72 4.56
CA SER A 190 4.15 -1.05 3.15
C SER A 190 3.39 -2.28 2.69
N THR A 191 3.35 -2.49 1.37
CA THR A 191 2.84 -3.74 0.80
C THR A 191 3.89 -4.44 -0.06
N ILE A 192 3.79 -5.76 -0.16
CA ILE A 192 4.65 -6.58 -1.00
C ILE A 192 3.84 -7.74 -1.62
N HIS A 193 4.20 -8.13 -2.83
CA HIS A 193 3.66 -9.36 -3.42
C HIS A 193 4.38 -10.58 -2.86
N ALA A 194 3.62 -11.49 -2.22
CA ALA A 194 4.12 -12.79 -1.76
C ALA A 194 2.99 -13.83 -1.75
N ASN A 195 3.35 -15.11 -1.72
CA ASN A 195 2.40 -16.22 -1.67
C ASN A 195 2.12 -16.71 -0.26
N SER A 196 2.95 -16.32 0.70
CA SER A 196 2.77 -16.56 2.14
C SER A 196 3.52 -15.49 2.94
N SER A 197 3.24 -15.39 4.25
CA SER A 197 4.00 -14.51 5.15
C SER A 197 5.49 -14.90 5.22
N ARG A 198 5.80 -16.20 5.15
CA ARG A 198 7.19 -16.71 5.17
C ARG A 198 7.97 -16.32 3.91
N ASP A 199 7.31 -16.32 2.74
CA ASP A 199 7.94 -15.96 1.47
C ASP A 199 8.41 -14.51 1.42
N VAL A 200 7.86 -13.64 2.27
CA VAL A 200 8.22 -12.21 2.34
C VAL A 200 9.70 -12.02 2.58
N ILE A 201 10.27 -12.78 3.55
CA ILE A 201 11.69 -12.68 3.90
C ILE A 201 12.57 -13.00 2.70
N GLY A 202 12.33 -14.14 2.03
CA GLY A 202 13.08 -14.55 0.84
C GLY A 202 12.91 -13.55 -0.33
N LYS A 203 11.73 -12.93 -0.43
CA LYS A 203 11.48 -11.92 -1.45
C LYS A 203 12.27 -10.64 -1.19
N ILE A 204 12.31 -10.16 0.04
CA ILE A 204 13.12 -9.01 0.45
C ILE A 204 14.61 -9.29 0.19
N GLN A 205 15.09 -10.49 0.56
CA GLN A 205 16.48 -10.92 0.29
C GLN A 205 16.80 -10.87 -1.22
N THR A 206 15.85 -11.34 -2.05
CA THR A 206 16.01 -11.32 -3.51
C THR A 206 16.13 -9.88 -4.03
N TYR A 207 15.24 -8.98 -3.58
CA TYR A 207 15.28 -7.58 -3.98
C TYR A 207 16.56 -6.88 -3.49
N ALA A 208 16.99 -7.14 -2.25
CA ALA A 208 18.21 -6.59 -1.69
C ALA A 208 19.47 -7.06 -2.46
N LEU A 209 19.49 -8.31 -2.94
CA LEU A 209 20.57 -8.82 -3.78
C LEU A 209 20.58 -8.21 -5.19
N GLN A 210 19.38 -7.87 -5.73
CA GLN A 210 19.23 -7.25 -7.05
C GLN A 210 19.48 -5.73 -7.02
N ALA A 211 19.39 -5.09 -5.85
CA ALA A 211 19.67 -3.68 -5.66
C ALA A 211 21.15 -3.34 -5.94
N GLN A 212 21.47 -2.05 -6.07
CA GLN A 212 22.84 -1.59 -6.30
C GLN A 212 23.79 -2.00 -5.18
N GLU A 213 23.31 -1.98 -3.94
CA GLU A 213 24.05 -2.34 -2.73
C GLU A 213 24.40 -3.82 -2.68
N ARG A 214 23.63 -4.69 -3.37
CA ARG A 214 23.82 -6.14 -3.43
C ARG A 214 24.06 -6.77 -2.04
N LEU A 215 23.18 -6.42 -1.09
CA LEU A 215 23.32 -6.90 0.29
C LEU A 215 23.23 -8.42 0.36
N PRO A 216 24.18 -9.09 1.04
CA PRO A 216 24.12 -10.52 1.29
C PRO A 216 22.98 -10.86 2.25
N PHE A 217 22.56 -12.12 2.27
CA PHE A 217 21.39 -12.58 3.04
C PHE A 217 21.53 -12.29 4.53
N GLU A 218 22.73 -12.46 5.12
CA GLU A 218 22.97 -12.20 6.53
C GLU A 218 22.74 -10.72 6.89
N ALA A 219 23.26 -9.80 6.08
CA ALA A 219 23.06 -8.37 6.28
C ALA A 219 21.60 -7.98 6.08
N THR A 220 20.94 -8.56 5.07
CA THR A 220 19.52 -8.33 4.82
C THR A 220 18.65 -8.84 5.98
N ASN A 221 18.95 -10.02 6.54
CA ASN A 221 18.24 -10.55 7.71
C ASN A 221 18.38 -9.64 8.93
N GLY A 222 19.60 -9.13 9.18
CA GLY A 222 19.84 -8.16 10.24
C GLY A 222 19.02 -6.89 10.05
N LEU A 223 18.95 -6.39 8.82
CA LEU A 223 18.16 -5.20 8.50
C LEU A 223 16.64 -5.45 8.69
N ILE A 224 16.12 -6.58 8.20
CA ILE A 224 14.72 -6.98 8.40
C ILE A 224 14.36 -7.07 9.88
N ALA A 225 15.22 -7.76 10.67
CA ALA A 225 14.97 -7.97 12.10
C ALA A 225 14.94 -6.66 12.90
N ASN A 226 15.72 -5.66 12.48
CA ASN A 226 15.75 -4.35 13.13
C ASN A 226 14.64 -3.42 12.69
N ALA A 227 14.12 -3.60 11.47
CA ALA A 227 13.19 -2.67 10.84
C ALA A 227 11.74 -3.13 10.92
N LEU A 228 11.46 -4.41 10.71
CA LEU A 228 10.12 -4.94 10.48
C LEU A 228 9.60 -5.66 11.74
N ASN A 229 8.47 -5.19 12.27
CA ASN A 229 7.86 -5.79 13.45
C ASN A 229 6.80 -6.84 13.09
N PHE A 230 5.99 -6.60 12.07
CA PHE A 230 4.90 -7.48 11.68
C PHE A 230 4.80 -7.67 10.17
N ILE A 231 4.48 -8.90 9.78
CA ILE A 231 4.06 -9.27 8.43
C ILE A 231 2.61 -9.73 8.52
N VAL A 232 1.71 -9.04 7.83
CA VAL A 232 0.29 -9.36 7.76
C VAL A 232 0.00 -9.93 6.37
N PHE A 233 -0.38 -11.21 6.30
CA PHE A 233 -0.64 -11.86 5.03
C PHE A 233 -2.12 -11.85 4.70
N LEU A 234 -2.46 -11.39 3.49
CA LEU A 234 -3.82 -11.28 3.00
C LEU A 234 -4.07 -12.30 1.88
N ARG A 235 -4.95 -13.27 2.16
CA ARG A 235 -5.30 -14.33 1.22
C ARG A 235 -6.71 -14.14 0.64
N ARG A 236 -6.83 -14.43 -0.64
CA ARG A 236 -8.13 -14.52 -1.31
C ARG A 236 -8.54 -15.98 -1.41
N ILE A 237 -9.68 -16.30 -0.82
CA ILE A 237 -10.26 -17.63 -0.87
C ILE A 237 -11.56 -17.60 -1.68
N ARG A 238 -11.92 -18.74 -2.26
CA ARG A 238 -13.21 -18.95 -2.90
C ARG A 238 -14.06 -19.80 -1.97
N THR A 239 -15.19 -19.27 -1.56
CA THR A 239 -16.13 -19.97 -0.68
C THR A 239 -16.94 -21.00 -1.48
N ALA A 240 -17.60 -21.94 -0.80
CA ALA A 240 -18.37 -23.03 -1.43
C ALA A 240 -19.53 -22.51 -2.31
N ASP A 241 -20.08 -21.34 -1.99
CA ASP A 241 -21.11 -20.63 -2.77
C ASP A 241 -20.55 -19.86 -3.97
N GLY A 242 -19.24 -20.01 -4.26
CA GLY A 242 -18.57 -19.39 -5.39
C GLY A 242 -18.17 -17.94 -5.18
N ARG A 243 -18.48 -17.33 -4.03
CA ARG A 243 -18.05 -15.97 -3.70
C ARG A 243 -16.55 -15.93 -3.42
N GLN A 244 -15.96 -14.76 -3.65
CA GLN A 244 -14.57 -14.52 -3.26
C GLN A 244 -14.55 -13.78 -1.92
N ARG A 245 -13.85 -14.34 -0.95
CA ARG A 245 -13.62 -13.72 0.35
C ARG A 245 -12.13 -13.46 0.54
N ARG A 246 -11.82 -12.40 1.23
CA ARG A 246 -10.45 -12.08 1.67
C ARG A 246 -10.37 -12.35 3.16
N ILE A 247 -9.24 -12.88 3.58
CA ILE A 247 -8.94 -13.12 4.99
C ILE A 247 -7.52 -12.67 5.29
N VAL A 248 -7.30 -12.19 6.50
CA VAL A 248 -5.98 -11.87 7.06
C VAL A 248 -5.50 -13.05 7.87
N GLU A 249 -4.24 -13.45 7.63
CA GLU A 249 -3.53 -14.51 8.36
C GLU A 249 -2.24 -13.96 8.98
#